data_aab033840afe9e62e2fa978c06788867
#
_entry.id   aab033840afe9e62e2fa978c06788867
#
_cell.length_a   1.000
_cell.length_b   1.000
_cell.length_c   1.000
_cell.angle_alpha   90.00
_cell.angle_beta   90.00
_cell.angle_gamma   90.00
#
_symmetry.space_group_name_H-M   'P 1'
#
loop_
_entity.id
_entity.type
_entity.pdbx_description
1 polymer ?
#
loop_
_entity_poly.entity_id
_entity_poly.type
_entity_poly.pdbx_seq_one_letter_code
_entity_poly.pdbx_strand_id
1 'polypeptide(L)'
;ADCEHIAGELVKRFSRPRNLPNDIAKKLGPDLAQNLHGALPALSLPSMVGFTTAFVNDDVPEYAFAQQVLAFGKPGDILLGITTSGNSRNIVHAVKAANALGLESIGLTGQSGGDLASICKLCIQVPATDVPRVQELHLPVYHTLCQVVEDTLFP
;
A
#
# COMPACT_ATOMS: atom_id res chain seq x y z
N ALA A 1 -8.07 4.76 5.99
CA ALA A 1 -9.06 3.70 5.71
C ALA A 1 -8.55 2.74 4.62
N ASP A 2 -8.43 3.15 3.32
CA ASP A 2 -8.08 2.23 2.22
C ASP A 2 -6.71 1.57 2.40
N CYS A 3 -5.69 2.34 2.81
CA CYS A 3 -4.34 1.77 3.07
C CYS A 3 -4.37 0.68 4.16
N GLU A 4 -5.15 0.89 5.23
CA GLU A 4 -5.30 -0.09 6.31
C GLU A 4 -6.07 -1.32 5.85
N HIS A 5 -7.11 -1.11 5.03
CA HIS A 5 -7.88 -2.19 4.45
C HIS A 5 -7.01 -3.07 3.55
N ILE A 6 -6.30 -2.46 2.58
CA ILE A 6 -5.38 -3.18 1.69
C ILE A 6 -4.29 -3.92 2.50
N ALA A 7 -3.66 -3.24 3.46
CA ALA A 7 -2.64 -3.86 4.30
C ALA A 7 -3.20 -5.06 5.07
N GLY A 8 -4.41 -4.93 5.62
CA GLY A 8 -5.09 -6.03 6.30
C GLY A 8 -5.33 -7.24 5.38
N GLU A 9 -5.78 -7.02 4.14
CA GLU A 9 -6.03 -8.10 3.18
C GLU A 9 -4.74 -8.80 2.72
N LEU A 10 -3.64 -8.06 2.64
CA LEU A 10 -2.34 -8.62 2.28
C LEU A 10 -1.70 -9.38 3.44
N VAL A 11 -1.77 -8.85 4.67
CA VAL A 11 -1.15 -9.47 5.85
C VAL A 11 -1.89 -10.72 6.30
N LYS A 12 -3.22 -10.74 6.30
CA LYS A 12 -3.99 -11.93 6.71
C LYS A 12 -4.16 -12.90 5.52
N ARG A 13 -5.23 -12.86 4.87
CA ARG A 13 -5.65 -13.54 3.63
C ARG A 13 -6.85 -12.79 3.09
N PHE A 14 -7.03 -12.75 1.79
CA PHE A 14 -8.17 -12.08 1.18
C PHE A 14 -9.35 -13.02 0.97
N SER A 15 -9.29 -13.90 -0.01
CA SER A 15 -10.43 -14.73 -0.41
C SER A 15 -10.19 -16.24 -0.30
N ARG A 16 -8.95 -16.68 -0.19
CA ARG A 16 -8.61 -18.11 -0.16
C ARG A 16 -7.60 -18.45 0.95
N PRO A 17 -7.51 -19.74 1.34
CA PRO A 17 -6.47 -20.19 2.25
C PRO A 17 -5.08 -19.92 1.68
N ARG A 18 -4.16 -19.43 2.51
CA ARG A 18 -2.74 -19.28 2.18
C ARG A 18 -1.95 -20.23 3.04
N ASN A 19 -1.43 -21.29 2.45
CA ASN A 19 -0.64 -22.27 3.18
C ASN A 19 0.70 -21.67 3.62
N LEU A 20 1.12 -22.04 4.83
CA LEU A 20 2.47 -21.74 5.30
C LEU A 20 3.50 -22.59 4.54
N PRO A 21 4.68 -22.07 4.22
CA PRO A 21 5.81 -22.89 3.78
C PRO A 21 6.13 -23.98 4.81
N ASN A 22 6.44 -25.19 4.35
CA ASN A 22 6.64 -26.35 5.21
C ASN A 22 7.74 -26.17 6.27
N ASP A 23 8.81 -25.46 5.93
CA ASP A 23 9.90 -25.16 6.85
C ASP A 23 9.48 -24.18 7.94
N ILE A 24 8.63 -23.21 7.60
CA ILE A 24 8.04 -22.26 8.57
C ILE A 24 7.05 -22.98 9.49
N ALA A 25 6.15 -23.79 8.92
CA ALA A 25 5.18 -24.56 9.71
C ALA A 25 5.88 -25.48 10.74
N LYS A 26 6.99 -26.12 10.35
CA LYS A 26 7.79 -26.95 11.28
C LYS A 26 8.42 -26.14 12.41
N LYS A 27 8.94 -24.93 12.12
CA LYS A 27 9.54 -24.05 13.14
C LYS A 27 8.51 -23.49 14.12
N LEU A 28 7.32 -23.20 13.65
CA LEU A 28 6.22 -22.66 14.46
C LEU A 28 5.60 -23.70 15.39
N GLY A 29 5.69 -24.98 15.03
CA GLY A 29 5.01 -26.06 15.76
C GLY A 29 3.53 -26.15 15.43
N PRO A 30 2.84 -27.23 15.87
CA PRO A 30 1.50 -27.59 15.40
C PRO A 30 0.44 -26.52 15.71
N ASP A 31 0.45 -25.96 16.89
CA ASP A 31 -0.57 -24.98 17.32
C ASP A 31 -0.53 -23.71 16.46
N LEU A 32 0.64 -23.07 16.32
CA LEU A 32 0.78 -21.87 15.50
C LEU A 32 0.60 -22.18 14.01
N ALA A 33 1.11 -23.30 13.53
CA ALA A 33 0.99 -23.67 12.12
C ALA A 33 -0.47 -23.93 11.71
N GLN A 34 -1.32 -24.38 12.62
CA GLN A 34 -2.74 -24.59 12.37
C GLN A 34 -3.54 -23.27 12.31
N ASN A 35 -3.10 -22.25 13.05
CA ASN A 35 -3.85 -21.01 13.24
C ASN A 35 -3.29 -19.80 12.44
N LEU A 36 -2.09 -19.92 11.87
CA LEU A 36 -1.48 -18.86 11.05
C LEU A 36 -1.57 -19.20 9.55
N HIS A 37 -1.49 -18.18 8.75
CA HIS A 37 -1.57 -18.28 7.28
C HIS A 37 -0.34 -17.66 6.63
N GLY A 38 -0.08 -18.01 5.37
CA GLY A 38 0.87 -17.29 4.53
C GLY A 38 0.49 -15.82 4.44
N ALA A 39 1.46 -14.94 4.67
CA ALA A 39 1.26 -13.49 4.75
C ALA A 39 2.15 -12.77 3.74
N LEU A 40 1.66 -11.63 3.24
CA LEU A 40 2.46 -10.68 2.48
C LEU A 40 2.74 -9.47 3.38
N PRO A 41 4.01 -9.06 3.53
CA PRO A 41 4.33 -7.89 4.34
C PRO A 41 3.72 -6.64 3.69
N ALA A 42 2.89 -5.94 4.44
CA ALA A 42 2.28 -4.69 4.02
C ALA A 42 2.15 -3.74 5.20
N LEU A 43 2.41 -2.47 4.98
CA LEU A 43 2.38 -1.43 6.00
C LEU A 43 1.51 -0.26 5.53
N SER A 44 0.54 0.11 6.35
CA SER A 44 -0.23 1.34 6.17
C SER A 44 0.51 2.50 6.82
N LEU A 45 1.13 3.38 6.04
CA LEU A 45 1.87 4.53 6.56
C LEU A 45 1.00 5.46 7.42
N PRO A 46 -0.28 5.75 7.06
CA PRO A 46 -1.16 6.56 7.90
C PRO A 46 -1.43 5.99 9.31
N SER A 47 -1.23 4.70 9.52
CA SER A 47 -1.52 4.05 10.81
C SER A 47 -0.48 4.30 11.90
N MET A 48 0.65 4.94 11.58
CA MET A 48 1.70 5.29 12.53
C MET A 48 1.38 6.63 13.23
N VAL A 49 0.32 6.66 14.01
CA VAL A 49 -0.23 7.89 14.60
C VAL A 49 0.78 8.64 15.46
N GLY A 50 1.53 7.95 16.32
CA GLY A 50 2.56 8.57 17.17
C GLY A 50 3.65 9.27 16.36
N PHE A 51 4.17 8.61 15.34
CA PHE A 51 5.12 9.22 14.41
C PHE A 51 4.52 10.44 13.69
N THR A 52 3.33 10.27 13.11
CA THR A 52 2.69 11.34 12.33
C THR A 52 2.44 12.57 13.19
N THR A 53 1.98 12.38 14.42
CA THR A 53 1.73 13.49 15.37
C THR A 53 3.03 14.23 15.71
N ALA A 54 4.10 13.51 16.04
CA ALA A 54 5.40 14.11 16.33
C ALA A 54 5.96 14.85 15.10
N PHE A 55 5.97 14.20 13.93
CA PHE A 55 6.52 14.78 12.71
C PHE A 55 5.78 16.06 12.27
N VAL A 56 4.44 16.08 12.41
CA VAL A 56 3.63 17.27 12.08
C VAL A 56 3.93 18.46 13.00
N ASN A 57 4.31 18.21 14.26
CA ASN A 57 4.68 19.27 15.20
C ASN A 57 6.11 19.81 14.96
N ASP A 58 7.03 18.93 14.62
CA ASP A 58 8.47 19.24 14.66
C ASP A 58 9.02 19.57 13.26
N ASP A 59 8.38 19.08 12.19
CA ASP A 59 8.84 19.14 10.81
C ASP A 59 7.76 19.64 9.84
N VAL A 60 8.05 19.58 8.53
CA VAL A 60 7.10 19.97 7.48
C VAL A 60 6.13 18.81 7.22
N PRO A 61 4.82 18.96 7.52
CA PRO A 61 3.83 17.88 7.49
C PRO A 61 3.74 17.11 6.16
N GLU A 62 3.98 17.80 5.05
CA GLU A 62 3.88 17.20 3.71
C GLU A 62 4.94 16.12 3.44
N TYR A 63 6.00 16.04 4.23
CA TYR A 63 7.06 15.05 4.08
C TYR A 63 6.91 13.84 5.01
N ALA A 64 5.90 13.79 5.87
CA ALA A 64 5.73 12.69 6.83
C ALA A 64 5.76 11.31 6.17
N PHE A 65 5.04 11.11 5.07
CA PHE A 65 5.06 9.82 4.36
C PHE A 65 6.39 9.57 3.63
N ALA A 66 7.02 10.59 3.09
CA ALA A 66 8.36 10.44 2.49
C ALA A 66 9.40 10.02 3.53
N GLN A 67 9.33 10.55 4.75
CA GLN A 67 10.19 10.13 5.86
C GLN A 67 9.96 8.67 6.26
N GLN A 68 8.71 8.20 6.27
CA GLN A 68 8.40 6.79 6.51
C GLN A 68 8.91 5.89 5.38
N VAL A 69 8.78 6.32 4.12
CA VAL A 69 9.34 5.61 2.97
C VAL A 69 10.87 5.48 3.10
N LEU A 70 11.56 6.56 3.51
CA LEU A 70 13.01 6.53 3.77
C LEU A 70 13.37 5.53 4.90
N ALA A 71 12.54 5.45 5.94
CA ALA A 71 12.81 4.60 7.10
C ALA A 71 12.58 3.10 6.82
N PHE A 72 11.57 2.75 6.04
CA PHE A 72 11.11 1.37 5.86
C PHE A 72 11.35 0.79 4.47
N GLY A 73 11.36 1.66 3.45
CA GLY A 73 11.44 1.23 2.05
C GLY A 73 12.80 0.66 1.68
N LYS A 74 12.79 -0.41 0.91
CA LYS A 74 13.98 -1.06 0.36
C LYS A 74 13.85 -1.18 -1.15
N PRO A 75 14.96 -1.21 -1.88
CA PRO A 75 14.93 -1.47 -3.33
C PRO A 75 14.13 -2.75 -3.64
N GLY A 76 13.19 -2.65 -4.58
CA GLY A 76 12.29 -3.74 -4.95
C GLY A 76 10.98 -3.82 -4.17
N ASP A 77 10.82 -3.05 -3.10
CA ASP A 77 9.51 -2.88 -2.47
C ASP A 77 8.56 -2.06 -3.37
N ILE A 78 7.28 -2.09 -3.04
CA ILE A 78 6.24 -1.35 -3.78
C ILE A 78 5.63 -0.29 -2.88
N LEU A 79 5.57 0.96 -3.36
CA LEU A 79 4.76 2.01 -2.76
C LEU A 79 3.46 2.19 -3.56
N LEU A 80 2.31 1.98 -2.91
CA LEU A 80 1.00 2.33 -3.46
C LEU A 80 0.56 3.69 -2.90
N GLY A 81 0.53 4.70 -3.77
CA GLY A 81 0.04 6.05 -3.46
C GLY A 81 -1.42 6.22 -3.86
N ILE A 82 -2.31 6.48 -2.89
CA ILE A 82 -3.74 6.64 -3.13
C ILE A 82 -4.15 8.10 -2.92
N THR A 83 -4.71 8.72 -3.93
CA THR A 83 -5.22 10.10 -3.86
C THR A 83 -6.24 10.36 -4.96
N THR A 84 -7.35 11.01 -4.64
CA THR A 84 -8.42 11.26 -5.61
C THR A 84 -8.02 12.21 -6.72
N SER A 85 -7.21 13.23 -6.42
CA SER A 85 -6.74 14.21 -7.39
C SER A 85 -5.45 13.84 -8.12
N GLY A 86 -4.66 12.91 -7.57
CA GLY A 86 -3.29 12.67 -8.02
C GLY A 86 -2.27 13.75 -7.63
N ASN A 87 -2.70 14.80 -6.91
CA ASN A 87 -1.89 16.01 -6.62
C ASN A 87 -1.63 16.23 -5.12
N SER A 88 -2.03 15.30 -4.25
CA SER A 88 -1.77 15.43 -2.81
C SER A 88 -0.27 15.48 -2.53
N ARG A 89 0.23 16.60 -2.02
CA ARG A 89 1.68 16.86 -1.92
C ARG A 89 2.41 15.83 -1.07
N ASN A 90 1.82 15.38 0.03
CA ASN A 90 2.38 14.34 0.87
C ASN A 90 2.55 13.00 0.13
N ILE A 91 1.61 12.62 -0.75
CA ILE A 91 1.70 11.43 -1.58
C ILE A 91 2.74 11.61 -2.70
N VAL A 92 2.75 12.78 -3.35
CA VAL A 92 3.75 13.11 -4.38
C VAL A 92 5.17 13.04 -3.82
N HIS A 93 5.42 13.57 -2.61
CA HIS A 93 6.72 13.48 -1.96
C HIS A 93 7.10 12.04 -1.59
N ALA A 94 6.15 11.25 -1.11
CA ALA A 94 6.38 9.82 -0.82
C ALA A 94 6.76 9.04 -2.10
N VAL A 95 6.07 9.27 -3.21
CA VAL A 95 6.38 8.63 -4.50
C VAL A 95 7.76 9.04 -5.01
N LYS A 96 8.12 10.32 -4.90
CA LYS A 96 9.47 10.80 -5.27
C LYS A 96 10.56 10.13 -4.43
N ALA A 97 10.34 10.00 -3.12
CA ALA A 97 11.27 9.30 -2.23
C ALA A 97 11.38 7.81 -2.59
N ALA A 98 10.26 7.14 -2.85
CA ALA A 98 10.24 5.73 -3.28
C ALA A 98 11.03 5.52 -4.57
N ASN A 99 10.79 6.33 -5.59
CA ASN A 99 11.51 6.24 -6.85
C ASN A 99 13.03 6.46 -6.67
N ALA A 100 13.42 7.42 -5.84
CA ALA A 100 14.84 7.69 -5.55
C ALA A 100 15.54 6.54 -4.81
N LEU A 101 14.79 5.79 -4.01
CA LEU A 101 15.29 4.64 -3.24
C LEU A 101 15.18 3.31 -3.99
N GLY A 102 14.69 3.32 -5.24
CA GLY A 102 14.57 2.10 -6.05
C GLY A 102 13.37 1.23 -5.71
N LEU A 103 12.33 1.80 -5.10
CA LEU A 103 11.03 1.14 -4.97
C LEU A 103 10.25 1.26 -6.27
N GLU A 104 9.34 0.31 -6.49
CA GLU A 104 8.32 0.41 -7.53
C GLU A 104 7.16 1.29 -7.04
N SER A 105 6.73 2.26 -7.84
CA SER A 105 5.63 3.16 -7.45
C SER A 105 4.37 2.93 -8.27
N ILE A 106 3.25 2.77 -7.58
CA ILE A 106 1.92 2.61 -8.17
C ILE A 106 1.03 3.74 -7.64
N GLY A 107 0.39 4.48 -8.55
CA GLY A 107 -0.63 5.48 -8.22
C GLY A 107 -2.04 4.90 -8.39
N LEU A 108 -2.96 5.21 -7.47
CA LEU A 108 -4.39 4.96 -7.61
C LEU A 108 -5.12 6.30 -7.46
N THR A 109 -5.75 6.77 -8.53
CA THR A 109 -6.24 8.15 -8.64
C THR A 109 -7.59 8.24 -9.35
N GLY A 110 -8.17 9.43 -9.37
CA GLY A 110 -9.27 9.77 -10.29
C GLY A 110 -8.81 9.95 -11.73
N GLN A 111 -9.73 10.35 -12.60
CA GLN A 111 -9.57 10.35 -14.06
C GLN A 111 -8.36 11.15 -14.56
N SER A 112 -7.98 12.24 -13.92
CA SER A 112 -6.87 13.08 -14.37
C SER A 112 -5.49 12.48 -14.10
N GLY A 113 -5.38 11.64 -13.08
CA GLY A 113 -4.10 11.11 -12.61
C GLY A 113 -3.20 12.12 -11.88
N GLY A 114 -3.38 13.41 -12.15
CA GLY A 114 -2.56 14.49 -11.60
C GLY A 114 -1.06 14.28 -11.79
N ASP A 115 -0.25 14.77 -10.86
CA ASP A 115 1.21 14.62 -10.86
C ASP A 115 1.62 13.14 -10.80
N LEU A 116 0.82 12.28 -10.11
CA LEU A 116 1.14 10.86 -9.98
C LEU A 116 1.18 10.14 -11.33
N ALA A 117 0.34 10.53 -12.30
CA ALA A 117 0.33 9.93 -13.64
C ALA A 117 1.68 10.07 -14.35
N SER A 118 2.46 11.10 -14.02
CA SER A 118 3.76 11.37 -14.65
C SER A 118 4.96 10.81 -13.89
N ILE A 119 4.82 10.57 -12.57
CA ILE A 119 5.93 10.20 -11.70
C ILE A 119 5.89 8.75 -11.22
N CYS A 120 4.69 8.11 -11.18
CA CYS A 120 4.57 6.70 -10.84
C CYS A 120 5.00 5.82 -12.01
N LYS A 121 5.57 4.66 -11.70
CA LYS A 121 5.86 3.64 -12.71
C LYS A 121 4.58 3.10 -13.35
N LEU A 122 3.51 2.98 -12.58
CA LEU A 122 2.17 2.63 -13.02
C LEU A 122 1.15 3.56 -12.34
N CYS A 123 0.18 4.10 -13.09
CA CYS A 123 -0.91 4.86 -12.51
C CYS A 123 -2.25 4.30 -12.97
N ILE A 124 -3.04 3.84 -12.02
CA ILE A 124 -4.41 3.35 -12.22
C ILE A 124 -5.36 4.55 -12.01
N GLN A 125 -6.08 4.88 -13.04
CA GLN A 125 -6.99 6.04 -13.06
C GLN A 125 -8.43 5.52 -13.18
N VAL A 126 -9.27 5.82 -12.17
CA VAL A 126 -10.69 5.48 -12.25
C VAL A 126 -11.45 6.55 -13.02
N PRO A 127 -12.52 6.20 -13.78
CA PRO A 127 -13.23 7.14 -14.67
C PRO A 127 -14.23 8.02 -13.89
N ALA A 128 -13.72 8.79 -12.94
CA ALA A 128 -14.50 9.75 -12.15
C ALA A 128 -13.64 10.97 -11.76
N THR A 129 -14.30 12.11 -11.57
CA THR A 129 -13.66 13.40 -11.20
C THR A 129 -14.10 13.91 -9.83
N ASP A 130 -15.28 13.54 -9.38
CA ASP A 130 -15.78 13.93 -8.05
C ASP A 130 -15.27 12.99 -6.97
N VAL A 131 -14.87 13.56 -5.85
CA VAL A 131 -14.15 12.86 -4.77
C VAL A 131 -14.91 11.62 -4.26
N PRO A 132 -16.21 11.70 -3.89
CA PRO A 132 -16.94 10.52 -3.43
C PRO A 132 -16.96 9.39 -4.45
N ARG A 133 -17.18 9.69 -5.71
CA ARG A 133 -17.25 8.68 -6.78
C ARG A 133 -15.90 8.04 -7.06
N VAL A 134 -14.81 8.82 -7.02
CA VAL A 134 -13.46 8.29 -7.13
C VAL A 134 -13.19 7.28 -6.00
N GLN A 135 -13.53 7.64 -4.76
CA GLN A 135 -13.34 6.76 -3.60
C GLN A 135 -14.16 5.47 -3.70
N GLU A 136 -15.42 5.56 -4.14
CA GLU A 136 -16.25 4.38 -4.40
C GLU A 136 -15.63 3.44 -5.44
N LEU A 137 -15.01 3.98 -6.48
CA LEU A 137 -14.37 3.20 -7.54
C LEU A 137 -13.00 2.65 -7.13
N HIS A 138 -12.32 3.24 -6.17
CA HIS A 138 -11.05 2.72 -5.63
C HIS A 138 -11.25 1.35 -4.98
N LEU A 139 -12.38 1.14 -4.27
CA LEU A 139 -12.66 -0.10 -3.54
C LEU A 139 -12.58 -1.36 -4.44
N PRO A 140 -13.35 -1.49 -5.52
CA PRO A 140 -13.27 -2.67 -6.38
C PRO A 140 -11.91 -2.82 -7.06
N VAL A 141 -11.21 -1.72 -7.34
CA VAL A 141 -9.86 -1.77 -7.92
C VAL A 141 -8.88 -2.43 -6.96
N TYR A 142 -8.77 -1.95 -5.73
CA TYR A 142 -7.80 -2.55 -4.81
C TYR A 142 -8.22 -3.95 -4.32
N HIS A 143 -9.50 -4.28 -4.26
CA HIS A 143 -9.94 -5.66 -4.04
C HIS A 143 -9.47 -6.58 -5.18
N THR A 144 -9.59 -6.12 -6.44
CA THR A 144 -9.06 -6.87 -7.58
C THR A 144 -7.55 -7.02 -7.50
N LEU A 145 -6.82 -5.97 -7.10
CA LEU A 145 -5.37 -6.07 -6.88
C LEU A 145 -5.03 -7.12 -5.81
N CYS A 146 -5.72 -7.09 -4.66
CA CYS A 146 -5.52 -8.09 -3.61
C CYS A 146 -5.81 -9.50 -4.10
N GLN A 147 -6.88 -9.70 -4.89
CA GLN A 147 -7.23 -10.99 -5.48
C GLN A 147 -6.16 -11.49 -6.44
N VAL A 148 -5.72 -10.65 -7.38
CA VAL A 148 -4.70 -11.02 -8.38
C VAL A 148 -3.38 -11.37 -7.70
N VAL A 149 -2.96 -10.59 -6.71
CA VAL A 149 -1.75 -10.86 -5.92
C VAL A 149 -1.86 -12.18 -5.18
N GLU A 150 -3.01 -12.43 -4.53
CA GLU A 150 -3.26 -13.68 -3.81
C GLU A 150 -3.24 -14.89 -4.75
N ASP A 151 -3.94 -14.82 -5.89
CA ASP A 151 -3.99 -15.90 -6.89
C ASP A 151 -2.62 -16.20 -7.51
N THR A 152 -1.79 -15.18 -7.65
CA THR A 152 -0.46 -15.31 -8.24
C THR A 152 0.56 -15.93 -7.27
N LEU A 153 0.53 -15.51 -6.01
CA LEU A 153 1.55 -15.87 -5.03
C LEU A 153 1.17 -17.08 -4.16
N PHE A 154 -0.11 -17.41 -4.11
CA PHE A 154 -0.65 -18.57 -3.38
C PHE A 154 -1.58 -19.40 -4.28
N PRO A 155 -1.03 -20.01 -5.35
CA PRO A 155 -1.81 -20.79 -6.33
C PRO A 155 -2.46 -22.04 -5.73
#